data_1a697138c92cba930bbaff3e25550375
#
_entry.id   1a697138c92cba930bbaff3e25550375
#
_cell.length_a   1.000
_cell.length_b   1.000
_cell.length_c   1.000
_cell.angle_alpha   90.00
_cell.angle_beta   90.00
_cell.angle_gamma   90.00
#
_symmetry.space_group_name_H-M   'P 1'
#
loop_
_entity.id
_entity.type
_entity.pdbx_description
1 polymer ?
#
loop_
_entity_poly.entity_id
_entity_poly.type
_entity_poly.pdbx_seq_one_letter_code
_entity_poly.pdbx_strand_id
1 'polypeptide(L)'
;MNNVYNENSIKTLDYRSAARESLGMYIGSNSLEGMSHLLTEIVANAMDEAAAGYGKKVVVTIDRDENRASVRDYGRGIPYRRNDSGNFAVVEMCTNLHSGGKFTGQGNYKSSLGLNGVGATITNALSSEFSIEVWRDKEHCVFEVFEGDYADPDIEPYNGTEQGSCVSFVPDTEIFGDLKWDINRIKNDLQLHALLNNGITFELHETEDGKIKNKFSFCYNNGLKDMLKIKSEGLNMLTDPVYFKTQVINDAGVECDVEMSFAYCDKAYETIYSFVNGGYTPNNGTHVTGWKTAFTSSVNKLAREMEVLKDKDKNLSGDIVRKGLVLVLSIKMAERPLFAEQTKLTLNSASARGFCSKAVGQLVLDKKQAKQILDKIMIEQKAEEAAQRKREAQEKIARGGKSMNSLKDLPEKLADASDFTDAEIFFCEGE
;
A
#
# COMPACT_ATOMS: atom_id res chain seq x y z
N MET A 1 1.06 -43.81 -25.34
CA MET A 1 2.42 -43.33 -25.71
C MET A 1 3.17 -43.10 -24.40
N ASN A 2 4.26 -43.87 -24.17
CA ASN A 2 5.09 -43.67 -22.97
C ASN A 2 5.82 -42.35 -23.13
N ASN A 3 5.42 -41.35 -22.37
CA ASN A 3 6.20 -40.11 -22.20
C ASN A 3 7.47 -40.46 -21.42
N VAL A 4 8.56 -40.73 -22.12
CA VAL A 4 9.88 -40.94 -21.49
C VAL A 4 10.40 -39.56 -21.14
N TYR A 5 10.50 -39.23 -19.83
CA TYR A 5 11.15 -38.01 -19.36
C TYR A 5 12.66 -38.11 -19.65
N ASN A 6 13.16 -37.30 -20.57
CA ASN A 6 14.56 -37.26 -20.99
C ASN A 6 14.98 -35.77 -21.23
N GLU A 7 16.20 -35.58 -21.72
CA GLU A 7 16.80 -34.28 -21.99
C GLU A 7 15.92 -33.39 -22.89
N ASN A 8 15.19 -33.97 -23.85
CA ASN A 8 14.28 -33.25 -24.76
C ASN A 8 12.96 -32.84 -24.07
N SER A 9 12.72 -33.26 -22.84
CA SER A 9 11.57 -32.86 -22.04
C SER A 9 11.80 -31.51 -21.34
N ILE A 10 13.05 -31.01 -21.33
CA ILE A 10 13.42 -29.71 -20.78
C ILE A 10 13.23 -28.68 -21.89
N LYS A 11 12.27 -27.75 -21.69
CA LYS A 11 11.99 -26.66 -22.61
C LYS A 11 12.25 -25.32 -21.93
N THR A 12 12.87 -24.40 -22.65
CA THR A 12 12.93 -22.98 -22.24
C THR A 12 11.69 -22.29 -22.82
N LEU A 13 10.93 -21.62 -21.97
CA LEU A 13 9.78 -20.83 -22.38
C LEU A 13 10.24 -19.43 -22.78
N ASP A 14 9.67 -18.88 -23.84
CA ASP A 14 9.76 -17.46 -24.14
C ASP A 14 9.00 -16.62 -23.08
N TYR A 15 9.18 -15.31 -23.11
CA TYR A 15 8.61 -14.41 -22.10
C TYR A 15 7.08 -14.47 -22.06
N ARG A 16 6.41 -14.64 -23.22
CA ARG A 16 4.95 -14.69 -23.33
C ARG A 16 4.41 -15.98 -22.77
N SER A 17 4.98 -17.10 -23.18
CA SER A 17 4.62 -18.42 -22.64
C SER A 17 4.86 -18.52 -21.14
N ALA A 18 6.02 -18.05 -20.66
CA ALA A 18 6.36 -18.07 -19.24
C ALA A 18 5.36 -17.26 -18.38
N ALA A 19 4.97 -16.06 -18.86
CA ALA A 19 4.00 -15.23 -18.17
C ALA A 19 2.61 -15.86 -18.13
N ARG A 20 2.15 -16.42 -19.26
CA ARG A 20 0.81 -17.03 -19.40
C ARG A 20 0.66 -18.32 -18.60
N GLU A 21 1.71 -19.15 -18.52
CA GLU A 21 1.71 -20.38 -17.72
C GLU A 21 1.82 -20.13 -16.21
N SER A 22 2.35 -18.98 -15.79
CA SER A 22 2.64 -18.68 -14.40
C SER A 22 1.94 -17.39 -13.89
N LEU A 23 0.69 -17.18 -14.25
CA LEU A 23 -0.09 -15.97 -13.87
C LEU A 23 -0.03 -15.67 -12.36
N GLY A 24 -0.17 -16.70 -11.53
CA GLY A 24 -0.12 -16.58 -10.08
C GLY A 24 1.17 -15.95 -9.55
N MET A 25 2.29 -16.21 -10.24
CA MET A 25 3.60 -15.67 -9.87
C MET A 25 3.72 -14.18 -10.22
N TYR A 26 3.18 -13.75 -11.36
CA TYR A 26 3.41 -12.39 -11.89
C TYR A 26 2.31 -11.38 -11.54
N ILE A 27 1.05 -11.81 -11.59
CA ILE A 27 -0.12 -10.92 -11.39
C ILE A 27 -1.10 -11.42 -10.32
N GLY A 28 -0.80 -12.57 -9.69
CA GLY A 28 -1.61 -13.17 -8.63
C GLY A 28 -2.80 -13.97 -9.15
N SER A 29 -3.54 -13.50 -10.14
CA SER A 29 -4.69 -14.20 -10.73
C SER A 29 -5.09 -13.58 -12.07
N ASN A 30 -5.99 -14.24 -12.80
CA ASN A 30 -6.64 -13.70 -13.99
C ASN A 30 -7.94 -12.94 -13.69
N SER A 31 -8.12 -12.48 -12.47
CA SER A 31 -9.26 -11.67 -12.04
C SER A 31 -9.06 -10.19 -12.40
N LEU A 32 -10.06 -9.37 -12.05
CA LEU A 32 -9.98 -7.91 -12.18
C LEU A 32 -8.77 -7.32 -11.41
N GLU A 33 -8.35 -7.97 -10.31
CA GLU A 33 -7.16 -7.55 -9.57
C GLU A 33 -5.89 -7.77 -10.37
N GLY A 34 -5.72 -8.95 -11.00
CA GLY A 34 -4.58 -9.24 -11.85
C GLY A 34 -4.55 -8.34 -13.10
N MET A 35 -5.71 -8.10 -13.74
CA MET A 35 -5.81 -7.14 -14.83
C MET A 35 -5.42 -5.72 -14.41
N SER A 36 -5.91 -5.26 -13.25
CA SER A 36 -5.56 -3.95 -12.69
C SER A 36 -4.07 -3.85 -12.35
N HIS A 37 -3.42 -4.96 -11.99
CA HIS A 37 -1.99 -5.00 -11.71
C HIS A 37 -1.14 -4.65 -12.94
N LEU A 38 -1.57 -5.03 -14.14
CA LEU A 38 -0.89 -4.62 -15.39
C LEU A 38 -0.83 -3.10 -15.51
N LEU A 39 -1.96 -2.42 -15.29
CA LEU A 39 -2.01 -0.96 -15.32
C LEU A 39 -1.15 -0.34 -14.21
N THR A 40 -1.18 -0.91 -13.01
CA THR A 40 -0.38 -0.45 -11.87
C THR A 40 1.12 -0.47 -12.17
N GLU A 41 1.63 -1.50 -12.84
CA GLU A 41 3.05 -1.60 -13.20
C GLU A 41 3.45 -0.51 -14.22
N ILE A 42 2.60 -0.19 -15.19
CA ILE A 42 2.87 0.89 -16.15
C ILE A 42 2.78 2.27 -15.48
N VAL A 43 1.76 2.49 -14.63
CA VAL A 43 1.63 3.74 -13.84
C VAL A 43 2.84 3.92 -12.92
N ALA A 44 3.34 2.85 -12.28
CA ALA A 44 4.52 2.89 -11.43
C ALA A 44 5.78 3.34 -12.20
N ASN A 45 5.93 2.93 -13.46
CA ASN A 45 7.06 3.39 -14.30
C ASN A 45 6.98 4.89 -14.59
N ALA A 46 5.79 5.40 -14.97
CA ALA A 46 5.55 6.82 -15.20
C ALA A 46 5.74 7.66 -13.91
N MET A 47 5.29 7.12 -12.78
CA MET A 47 5.44 7.74 -11.46
C MET A 47 6.92 7.82 -11.03
N ASP A 48 7.69 6.75 -11.22
CA ASP A 48 9.12 6.73 -10.89
C ASP A 48 9.89 7.81 -11.68
N GLU A 49 9.55 8.03 -12.96
CA GLU A 49 10.14 9.07 -13.79
C GLU A 49 9.80 10.47 -13.26
N ALA A 50 8.52 10.71 -12.91
CA ALA A 50 8.08 11.97 -12.34
C ALA A 50 8.68 12.22 -10.94
N ALA A 51 8.80 11.19 -10.10
CA ALA A 51 9.42 11.25 -8.77
C ALA A 51 10.93 11.51 -8.84
N ALA A 52 11.59 11.07 -9.91
CA ALA A 52 13.00 11.40 -10.20
C ALA A 52 13.19 12.86 -10.67
N GLY A 53 12.12 13.64 -10.78
CA GLY A 53 12.14 15.06 -11.17
C GLY A 53 11.93 15.32 -12.65
N TYR A 54 11.60 14.30 -13.43
CA TYR A 54 11.38 14.40 -14.86
C TYR A 54 9.88 14.34 -15.17
N GLY A 55 9.31 15.51 -15.49
CA GLY A 55 7.87 15.67 -15.66
C GLY A 55 7.14 15.87 -14.33
N LYS A 56 5.89 16.35 -14.42
CA LYS A 56 5.03 16.59 -13.25
C LYS A 56 3.60 16.13 -13.48
N LYS A 57 3.39 15.33 -14.52
CA LYS A 57 2.07 14.89 -14.91
C LYS A 57 2.11 13.45 -15.44
N VAL A 58 1.13 12.65 -15.02
CA VAL A 58 0.84 11.32 -15.55
C VAL A 58 -0.63 11.30 -15.95
N VAL A 59 -0.93 10.85 -17.16
CA VAL A 59 -2.30 10.74 -17.67
C VAL A 59 -2.58 9.27 -17.96
N VAL A 60 -3.61 8.75 -17.35
CA VAL A 60 -4.17 7.42 -17.65
C VAL A 60 -5.42 7.62 -18.49
N THR A 61 -5.50 6.95 -19.62
CA THR A 61 -6.70 6.95 -20.47
C THR A 61 -7.24 5.53 -20.54
N ILE A 62 -8.52 5.39 -20.29
CA ILE A 62 -9.28 4.13 -20.44
C ILE A 62 -10.27 4.30 -21.56
N ASP A 63 -10.06 3.58 -22.65
CA ASP A 63 -11.00 3.48 -23.76
C ASP A 63 -11.96 2.32 -23.49
N ARG A 64 -13.27 2.63 -23.43
CA ARG A 64 -14.31 1.64 -23.12
C ARG A 64 -14.64 0.77 -24.31
N ASP A 65 -14.49 1.28 -25.52
CA ASP A 65 -14.87 0.57 -26.73
C ASP A 65 -13.88 -0.57 -27.01
N GLU A 66 -12.60 -0.25 -26.93
CA GLU A 66 -11.51 -1.19 -27.17
C GLU A 66 -11.03 -1.91 -25.91
N ASN A 67 -11.56 -1.52 -24.72
CA ASN A 67 -11.02 -1.98 -23.43
C ASN A 67 -9.52 -1.69 -23.24
N ARG A 68 -9.02 -0.65 -23.91
CA ARG A 68 -7.63 -0.23 -23.94
C ARG A 68 -7.29 0.65 -22.74
N ALA A 69 -6.15 0.41 -22.13
CA ALA A 69 -5.54 1.32 -21.16
C ALA A 69 -4.29 1.94 -21.74
N SER A 70 -4.11 3.25 -21.51
CA SER A 70 -2.93 4.01 -21.94
C SER A 70 -2.40 4.84 -20.79
N VAL A 71 -1.08 4.89 -20.61
CA VAL A 71 -0.41 5.69 -19.58
C VAL A 71 0.62 6.59 -20.25
N ARG A 72 0.41 7.90 -20.17
CA ARG A 72 1.27 8.93 -20.73
C ARG A 72 2.05 9.62 -19.60
N ASP A 73 3.37 9.59 -19.66
CA ASP A 73 4.25 10.46 -18.90
C ASP A 73 4.80 11.62 -19.75
N TYR A 74 5.33 12.62 -19.08
CA TYR A 74 5.95 13.80 -19.69
C TYR A 74 7.40 13.95 -19.21
N GLY A 75 8.07 12.81 -19.01
CA GLY A 75 9.45 12.71 -18.57
C GLY A 75 10.46 12.77 -19.71
N ARG A 76 11.59 12.08 -19.53
CA ARG A 76 12.68 12.06 -20.53
C ARG A 76 12.38 11.23 -21.77
N GLY A 77 11.37 10.36 -21.71
CA GLY A 77 11.10 9.32 -22.68
C GLY A 77 11.98 8.08 -22.49
N ILE A 78 11.37 6.92 -22.70
CA ILE A 78 12.03 5.61 -22.61
C ILE A 78 13.19 5.55 -23.63
N PRO A 79 14.37 4.99 -23.27
CA PRO A 79 15.42 4.70 -24.24
C PRO A 79 14.93 3.71 -25.29
N TYR A 80 15.06 4.06 -26.58
CA TYR A 80 14.53 3.24 -27.68
C TYR A 80 15.59 2.79 -28.67
N ARG A 81 16.74 3.48 -28.75
CA ARG A 81 17.81 3.20 -29.73
C ARG A 81 18.52 1.87 -29.41
N ARG A 82 19.33 1.41 -30.34
CA ARG A 82 20.13 0.20 -30.16
C ARG A 82 21.16 0.39 -29.07
N ASN A 83 21.26 -0.60 -28.20
CA ASN A 83 22.28 -0.68 -27.16
C ASN A 83 23.61 -1.25 -27.70
N ASP A 84 24.60 -1.42 -26.82
CA ASP A 84 25.92 -1.95 -27.18
C ASP A 84 25.87 -3.39 -27.73
N SER A 85 24.83 -4.15 -27.43
CA SER A 85 24.58 -5.49 -27.96
C SER A 85 23.90 -5.49 -29.31
N GLY A 86 23.57 -4.30 -29.86
CA GLY A 86 22.92 -4.12 -31.15
C GLY A 86 21.39 -4.25 -31.14
N ASN A 87 20.78 -4.50 -29.99
CA ASN A 87 19.34 -4.66 -29.85
C ASN A 87 18.68 -3.32 -29.51
N PHE A 88 17.46 -3.09 -29.96
CA PHE A 88 16.68 -1.93 -29.56
C PHE A 88 16.31 -2.02 -28.09
N ALA A 89 16.64 -0.98 -27.31
CA ALA A 89 16.42 -0.97 -25.87
C ALA A 89 14.92 -1.06 -25.50
N VAL A 90 14.04 -0.44 -26.28
CA VAL A 90 12.57 -0.51 -26.09
C VAL A 90 12.06 -1.94 -26.32
N VAL A 91 12.59 -2.67 -27.31
CA VAL A 91 12.23 -4.06 -27.56
C VAL A 91 12.68 -4.95 -26.40
N GLU A 92 13.95 -4.86 -25.99
CA GLU A 92 14.46 -5.64 -24.85
C GLU A 92 13.67 -5.41 -23.57
N MET A 93 13.28 -4.17 -23.30
CA MET A 93 12.51 -3.82 -22.11
C MET A 93 11.12 -4.49 -22.09
N CYS A 94 10.54 -4.74 -23.26
CA CYS A 94 9.17 -5.26 -23.39
C CYS A 94 9.12 -6.77 -23.65
N THR A 95 10.19 -7.37 -24.13
CA THR A 95 10.23 -8.78 -24.55
C THR A 95 11.18 -9.65 -23.75
N ASN A 96 12.02 -9.06 -22.88
CA ASN A 96 12.92 -9.80 -22.02
C ASN A 96 12.57 -9.60 -20.55
N LEU A 97 12.36 -10.68 -19.83
CA LEU A 97 12.19 -10.65 -18.38
C LEU A 97 13.48 -10.13 -17.70
N HIS A 98 13.30 -9.38 -16.62
CA HIS A 98 14.41 -8.79 -15.88
C HIS A 98 15.26 -7.79 -16.68
N SER A 99 14.65 -7.12 -17.65
CA SER A 99 15.25 -6.02 -18.40
C SER A 99 14.80 -4.67 -17.84
N GLY A 100 15.75 -3.75 -17.62
CA GLY A 100 15.41 -2.40 -17.15
C GLY A 100 16.61 -1.61 -16.66
N GLY A 101 16.55 -0.29 -16.82
CA GLY A 101 17.62 0.64 -16.43
C GLY A 101 17.73 0.95 -14.95
N LYS A 102 16.89 0.34 -14.10
CA LYS A 102 16.83 0.62 -12.65
C LYS A 102 17.69 -0.34 -11.79
N PHE A 103 18.29 -1.39 -12.38
CA PHE A 103 19.06 -2.42 -11.69
C PHE A 103 20.45 -1.97 -11.24
N THR A 104 21.08 -1.05 -11.97
CA THR A 104 22.50 -0.75 -11.78
C THR A 104 22.78 0.30 -10.73
N GLY A 105 21.76 0.85 -10.06
CA GLY A 105 21.94 1.98 -9.15
C GLY A 105 22.47 3.26 -9.84
N GLN A 106 22.69 3.21 -11.14
CA GLN A 106 23.08 4.35 -11.97
C GLN A 106 21.83 5.08 -12.42
N GLY A 107 21.65 6.28 -11.98
CA GLY A 107 20.50 7.13 -12.28
C GLY A 107 19.88 7.69 -11.01
N ASN A 108 19.07 8.73 -11.17
CA ASN A 108 18.45 9.46 -10.07
C ASN A 108 17.31 8.71 -9.35
N TYR A 109 17.18 7.40 -9.54
CA TYR A 109 16.13 6.57 -8.92
C TYR A 109 16.57 6.10 -7.53
N LYS A 110 16.57 6.99 -6.54
CA LYS A 110 16.95 6.66 -5.16
C LYS A 110 15.97 5.70 -4.46
N SER A 111 14.70 5.72 -4.87
CA SER A 111 13.65 4.85 -4.31
C SER A 111 12.58 4.60 -5.37
N SER A 112 12.67 3.50 -6.08
CA SER A 112 11.76 3.12 -7.17
C SER A 112 10.79 2.03 -6.72
N LEU A 113 9.57 2.02 -7.25
CA LEU A 113 8.59 0.95 -7.09
C LEU A 113 8.79 -0.16 -8.15
N GLY A 114 9.22 0.21 -9.36
CA GLY A 114 9.51 -0.71 -10.46
C GLY A 114 10.88 -1.37 -10.32
N LEU A 115 10.99 -2.41 -9.49
CA LEU A 115 12.28 -2.98 -9.05
C LEU A 115 12.71 -4.23 -9.81
N ASN A 116 11.76 -4.94 -10.43
CA ASN A 116 12.03 -6.29 -10.95
C ASN A 116 12.30 -6.31 -12.46
N GLY A 117 12.07 -5.20 -13.18
CA GLY A 117 12.25 -5.12 -14.63
C GLY A 117 11.38 -6.12 -15.39
N VAL A 118 10.18 -6.40 -14.87
CA VAL A 118 9.25 -7.35 -15.47
C VAL A 118 7.90 -6.73 -15.82
N GLY A 119 7.56 -5.55 -15.26
CA GLY A 119 6.23 -4.96 -15.38
C GLY A 119 5.79 -4.75 -16.83
N ALA A 120 6.60 -4.06 -17.64
CA ALA A 120 6.29 -3.84 -19.05
C ALA A 120 6.25 -5.15 -19.85
N THR A 121 7.19 -6.07 -19.59
CA THR A 121 7.25 -7.38 -20.23
C THR A 121 6.01 -8.22 -19.94
N ILE A 122 5.56 -8.24 -18.68
CA ILE A 122 4.37 -8.99 -18.27
C ILE A 122 3.10 -8.36 -18.84
N THR A 123 3.00 -7.01 -18.83
CA THR A 123 1.88 -6.32 -19.46
C THR A 123 1.79 -6.65 -20.94
N ASN A 124 2.91 -6.62 -21.68
CA ASN A 124 2.97 -7.03 -23.08
C ASN A 124 2.54 -8.51 -23.25
N ALA A 125 3.11 -9.43 -22.46
CA ALA A 125 2.84 -10.88 -22.58
C ALA A 125 1.37 -11.25 -22.35
N LEU A 126 0.66 -10.48 -21.52
CA LEU A 126 -0.74 -10.71 -21.13
C LEU A 126 -1.73 -9.80 -21.87
N SER A 127 -1.27 -9.16 -22.93
CA SER A 127 -2.08 -8.30 -23.81
C SER A 127 -2.20 -8.89 -25.20
N SER A 128 -3.32 -8.65 -25.87
CA SER A 128 -3.50 -8.90 -27.31
C SER A 128 -2.81 -7.82 -28.15
N GLU A 129 -2.83 -6.59 -27.66
CA GLU A 129 -2.17 -5.45 -28.25
C GLU A 129 -1.35 -4.71 -27.21
N PHE A 130 -0.14 -4.33 -27.57
CA PHE A 130 0.74 -3.53 -26.73
C PHE A 130 1.53 -2.56 -27.59
N SER A 131 1.63 -1.30 -27.16
CA SER A 131 2.40 -0.31 -27.88
C SER A 131 3.12 0.66 -26.95
N ILE A 132 4.27 1.16 -27.41
CA ILE A 132 5.03 2.22 -26.77
C ILE A 132 5.30 3.30 -27.81
N GLU A 133 4.88 4.52 -27.49
CA GLU A 133 5.28 5.72 -28.19
C GLU A 133 6.25 6.53 -27.34
N VAL A 134 7.32 7.03 -27.94
CA VAL A 134 8.34 7.82 -27.25
C VAL A 134 8.65 9.07 -28.03
N TRP A 135 8.58 10.22 -27.35
CA TRP A 135 9.04 11.52 -27.85
C TRP A 135 10.31 11.91 -27.10
N ARG A 136 11.44 11.75 -27.78
CA ARG A 136 12.75 12.00 -27.18
C ARG A 136 13.78 12.42 -28.25
N ASP A 137 14.69 13.33 -27.90
CA ASP A 137 15.83 13.73 -28.72
C ASP A 137 15.42 14.22 -30.14
N LYS A 138 14.25 14.88 -30.28
CA LYS A 138 13.62 15.31 -31.52
C LYS A 138 13.28 14.15 -32.47
N GLU A 139 13.01 13.01 -31.95
CA GLU A 139 12.49 11.85 -32.67
C GLU A 139 11.20 11.36 -32.00
N HIS A 140 10.36 10.74 -32.80
CA HIS A 140 9.19 9.98 -32.38
C HIS A 140 9.44 8.52 -32.74
N CYS A 141 9.39 7.66 -31.71
CA CYS A 141 9.59 6.24 -31.89
C CYS A 141 8.27 5.53 -31.54
N VAL A 142 7.84 4.61 -32.39
CA VAL A 142 6.67 3.75 -32.18
C VAL A 142 7.12 2.30 -32.21
N PHE A 143 6.76 1.56 -31.18
CA PHE A 143 6.96 0.12 -31.07
C PHE A 143 5.63 -0.56 -30.76
N GLU A 144 5.23 -1.50 -31.59
CA GLU A 144 3.94 -2.20 -31.48
C GLU A 144 4.12 -3.70 -31.44
N VAL A 145 3.27 -4.37 -30.67
CA VAL A 145 3.21 -5.83 -30.54
C VAL A 145 1.74 -6.26 -30.64
N PHE A 146 1.46 -7.20 -31.54
CA PHE A 146 0.14 -7.82 -31.73
C PHE A 146 0.25 -9.32 -31.48
N GLU A 147 -0.46 -9.81 -30.49
CA GLU A 147 -0.47 -11.22 -30.07
C GLU A 147 0.93 -11.82 -29.84
N GLY A 148 1.91 -10.97 -29.52
CA GLY A 148 3.31 -11.33 -29.29
C GLY A 148 4.22 -11.16 -30.52
N ASP A 149 3.67 -10.94 -31.70
CA ASP A 149 4.42 -10.65 -32.90
C ASP A 149 4.75 -9.15 -33.00
N TYR A 150 5.98 -8.83 -33.38
CA TYR A 150 6.46 -7.44 -33.52
C TYR A 150 7.53 -7.29 -34.61
N ALA A 151 7.67 -6.07 -35.07
CA ALA A 151 8.76 -5.63 -35.98
C ALA A 151 9.72 -4.71 -35.21
N ASP A 152 10.82 -4.32 -35.88
CA ASP A 152 11.70 -3.26 -35.39
C ASP A 152 10.90 -1.95 -35.19
N PRO A 153 11.23 -1.13 -34.19
CA PRO A 153 10.53 0.13 -33.92
C PRO A 153 10.64 1.09 -35.13
N ASP A 154 9.55 1.79 -35.40
CA ASP A 154 9.55 2.90 -36.37
C ASP A 154 10.05 4.17 -35.69
N ILE A 155 11.02 4.85 -36.28
CA ILE A 155 11.69 6.02 -35.71
C ILE A 155 11.72 7.12 -36.74
N GLU A 156 10.97 8.20 -36.47
CA GLU A 156 10.86 9.34 -37.37
C GLU A 156 11.34 10.65 -36.69
N PRO A 157 11.87 11.62 -37.49
CA PRO A 157 12.15 12.95 -36.99
C PRO A 157 10.88 13.62 -36.42
N TYR A 158 10.98 14.25 -35.25
CA TYR A 158 9.86 14.95 -34.59
C TYR A 158 10.20 16.42 -34.34
N ASN A 159 9.42 17.31 -34.95
CA ASN A 159 9.60 18.75 -34.83
C ASN A 159 8.69 19.42 -33.78
N GLY A 160 7.88 18.65 -33.09
CA GLY A 160 7.01 19.15 -31.99
C GLY A 160 7.75 19.41 -30.68
N THR A 161 7.01 19.78 -29.67
CA THR A 161 7.53 20.11 -28.33
C THR A 161 7.25 19.03 -27.29
N GLU A 162 6.57 17.96 -27.68
CA GLU A 162 6.24 16.87 -26.76
C GLU A 162 7.48 16.09 -26.37
N GLN A 163 7.48 15.60 -25.13
CA GLN A 163 8.52 14.76 -24.56
C GLN A 163 7.87 13.73 -23.62
N GLY A 164 8.53 12.58 -23.44
CA GLY A 164 8.09 11.52 -22.54
C GLY A 164 7.66 10.27 -23.31
N SER A 165 6.88 9.39 -22.68
CA SER A 165 6.42 8.13 -23.27
C SER A 165 4.93 7.91 -23.07
N CYS A 166 4.32 7.17 -23.96
CA CYS A 166 2.97 6.64 -23.82
C CYS A 166 3.02 5.12 -24.00
N VAL A 167 2.57 4.39 -23.01
CA VAL A 167 2.42 2.93 -23.08
C VAL A 167 0.94 2.61 -23.14
N SER A 168 0.51 1.87 -24.16
CA SER A 168 -0.88 1.48 -24.37
C SER A 168 -1.00 -0.03 -24.51
N PHE A 169 -2.09 -0.61 -24.01
CA PHE A 169 -2.31 -2.04 -24.13
C PHE A 169 -3.80 -2.42 -24.03
N VAL A 170 -4.14 -3.56 -24.64
CA VAL A 170 -5.46 -4.20 -24.54
C VAL A 170 -5.26 -5.53 -23.82
N PRO A 171 -5.85 -5.75 -22.64
CA PRO A 171 -5.77 -7.03 -21.95
C PRO A 171 -6.30 -8.17 -22.81
N ASP A 172 -5.56 -9.29 -22.85
CA ASP A 172 -5.92 -10.43 -23.69
C ASP A 172 -7.16 -11.14 -23.15
N THR A 173 -8.19 -11.28 -24.00
CA THR A 173 -9.46 -11.93 -23.65
C THR A 173 -9.34 -13.42 -23.42
N GLU A 174 -8.30 -14.10 -23.98
CA GLU A 174 -8.02 -15.50 -23.66
C GLU A 174 -7.66 -15.71 -22.18
N ILE A 175 -7.10 -14.66 -21.54
CA ILE A 175 -6.65 -14.72 -20.14
C ILE A 175 -7.69 -14.13 -19.21
N PHE A 176 -8.20 -12.94 -19.56
CA PHE A 176 -9.08 -12.14 -18.69
C PHE A 176 -10.57 -12.24 -19.04
N GLY A 177 -10.92 -12.95 -20.13
CA GLY A 177 -12.31 -12.99 -20.62
C GLY A 177 -12.83 -11.59 -20.97
N ASP A 178 -14.11 -11.37 -20.68
CA ASP A 178 -14.81 -10.09 -20.97
C ASP A 178 -14.68 -9.06 -19.84
N LEU A 179 -13.65 -9.16 -18.96
CA LEU A 179 -13.44 -8.21 -17.87
C LEU A 179 -13.28 -6.79 -18.42
N LYS A 180 -13.91 -5.83 -17.73
CA LYS A 180 -13.80 -4.41 -18.03
C LYS A 180 -13.11 -3.66 -16.89
N TRP A 181 -12.48 -2.53 -17.23
CA TRP A 181 -11.80 -1.69 -16.27
C TRP A 181 -12.73 -1.12 -15.20
N ASP A 182 -12.34 -1.25 -13.94
CA ASP A 182 -13.01 -0.58 -12.82
C ASP A 182 -12.49 0.86 -12.67
N ILE A 183 -13.24 1.80 -13.23
CA ILE A 183 -12.90 3.22 -13.21
C ILE A 183 -12.79 3.76 -11.78
N ASN A 184 -13.63 3.30 -10.84
CA ASN A 184 -13.59 3.76 -9.46
C ASN A 184 -12.31 3.28 -8.75
N ARG A 185 -11.89 2.06 -8.99
CA ARG A 185 -10.63 1.52 -8.49
C ARG A 185 -9.46 2.31 -9.03
N ILE A 186 -9.36 2.49 -10.35
CA ILE A 186 -8.28 3.27 -11.00
C ILE A 186 -8.24 4.70 -10.45
N LYS A 187 -9.40 5.34 -10.32
CA LYS A 187 -9.51 6.67 -9.72
C LYS A 187 -8.95 6.73 -8.31
N ASN A 188 -9.28 5.76 -7.45
CA ASN A 188 -8.79 5.69 -6.08
C ASN A 188 -7.27 5.46 -6.05
N ASP A 189 -6.73 4.59 -6.91
CA ASP A 189 -5.30 4.29 -6.99
C ASP A 189 -4.51 5.53 -7.45
N LEU A 190 -4.99 6.25 -8.47
CA LEU A 190 -4.36 7.49 -8.94
C LEU A 190 -4.42 8.61 -7.89
N GLN A 191 -5.51 8.70 -7.13
CA GLN A 191 -5.61 9.61 -5.99
C GLN A 191 -4.57 9.28 -4.91
N LEU A 192 -4.36 8.00 -4.59
CA LEU A 192 -3.33 7.56 -3.67
C LEU A 192 -1.92 7.93 -4.17
N HIS A 193 -1.64 7.70 -5.45
CA HIS A 193 -0.36 8.10 -6.05
C HIS A 193 -0.12 9.61 -5.99
N ALA A 194 -1.14 10.42 -6.22
CA ALA A 194 -1.05 11.89 -6.10
C ALA A 194 -0.78 12.34 -4.65
N LEU A 195 -1.39 11.68 -3.66
CA LEU A 195 -1.17 11.94 -2.24
C LEU A 195 0.24 11.55 -1.75
N LEU A 196 0.88 10.57 -2.40
CA LEU A 196 2.23 10.10 -2.06
C LEU A 196 3.33 10.87 -2.79
N ASN A 197 2.99 11.59 -3.87
CA ASN A 197 3.94 12.29 -4.72
C ASN A 197 3.53 13.76 -4.89
N ASN A 198 3.90 14.57 -3.90
CA ASN A 198 3.53 15.99 -3.82
C ASN A 198 3.88 16.76 -5.09
N GLY A 199 2.93 17.51 -5.61
CA GLY A 199 3.11 18.38 -6.76
C GLY A 199 3.13 17.65 -8.12
N ILE A 200 2.89 16.32 -8.14
CA ILE A 200 2.67 15.55 -9.36
C ILE A 200 1.17 15.45 -9.62
N THR A 201 0.75 15.78 -10.83
CA THR A 201 -0.65 15.68 -11.26
C THR A 201 -0.91 14.33 -11.89
N PHE A 202 -1.92 13.61 -11.40
CA PHE A 202 -2.44 12.40 -12.01
C PHE A 202 -3.81 12.69 -12.60
N GLU A 203 -4.00 12.38 -13.88
CA GLU A 203 -5.29 12.51 -14.56
C GLU A 203 -5.81 11.13 -14.98
N LEU A 204 -7.12 10.93 -14.88
CA LEU A 204 -7.82 9.81 -15.49
C LEU A 204 -8.80 10.35 -16.52
N HIS A 205 -8.62 9.89 -17.75
CA HIS A 205 -9.54 10.17 -18.86
C HIS A 205 -10.27 8.88 -19.20
N GLU A 206 -11.57 8.93 -19.24
CA GLU A 206 -12.43 7.85 -19.70
C GLU A 206 -13.00 8.23 -21.07
N THR A 207 -12.73 7.42 -22.09
CA THR A 207 -13.19 7.66 -23.45
C THR A 207 -14.21 6.62 -23.89
N GLU A 208 -15.12 7.04 -24.74
CA GLU A 208 -16.13 6.22 -25.40
C GLU A 208 -16.55 6.94 -26.71
N ASP A 209 -16.73 6.22 -27.81
CA ASP A 209 -16.97 6.78 -29.16
C ASP A 209 -15.91 7.83 -29.55
N GLY A 210 -14.64 7.60 -29.19
CA GLY A 210 -13.51 8.52 -29.46
C GLY A 210 -13.59 9.87 -28.73
N LYS A 211 -14.42 10.02 -27.69
CA LYS A 211 -14.59 11.26 -26.92
C LYS A 211 -14.38 11.04 -25.44
N ILE A 212 -13.83 12.05 -24.78
CA ILE A 212 -13.70 12.03 -23.33
C ILE A 212 -15.11 12.16 -22.72
N LYS A 213 -15.55 11.14 -22.01
CA LYS A 213 -16.81 11.11 -21.23
C LYS A 213 -16.62 11.65 -19.83
N ASN A 214 -15.56 11.20 -19.17
CA ASN A 214 -15.22 11.64 -17.83
C ASN A 214 -13.72 11.98 -17.73
N LYS A 215 -13.43 13.00 -16.92
CA LYS A 215 -12.08 13.43 -16.61
C LYS A 215 -11.95 13.70 -15.12
N PHE A 216 -10.97 13.06 -14.48
CA PHE A 216 -10.61 13.27 -13.07
C PHE A 216 -9.18 13.78 -13.01
N SER A 217 -8.88 14.65 -12.05
CA SER A 217 -7.53 15.20 -11.87
C SER A 217 -7.21 15.30 -10.37
N PHE A 218 -6.04 14.79 -9.98
CA PHE A 218 -5.58 14.75 -8.60
C PHE A 218 -4.19 15.38 -8.51
N CYS A 219 -4.03 16.36 -7.63
CA CYS A 219 -2.75 16.97 -7.30
C CYS A 219 -2.81 17.46 -5.86
N TYR A 220 -1.89 17.02 -5.02
CA TYR A 220 -1.83 17.37 -3.61
C TYR A 220 -0.45 17.92 -3.28
N ASN A 221 -0.40 18.89 -2.37
CA ASN A 221 0.84 19.56 -1.97
C ASN A 221 1.25 19.25 -0.53
N ASN A 222 0.33 18.71 0.29
CA ASN A 222 0.61 18.41 1.70
C ASN A 222 0.75 16.90 1.97
N GLY A 223 0.69 16.06 0.95
CA GLY A 223 0.99 14.62 1.02
C GLY A 223 0.19 13.87 2.06
N LEU A 224 0.90 13.24 3.01
CA LEU A 224 0.29 12.41 4.04
C LEU A 224 -0.65 13.18 4.99
N LYS A 225 -0.51 14.50 5.12
CA LYS A 225 -1.48 15.32 5.86
C LYS A 225 -2.84 15.34 5.18
N ASP A 226 -2.84 15.54 3.84
CA ASP A 226 -4.07 15.52 3.05
C ASP A 226 -4.66 14.10 3.05
N MET A 227 -3.80 13.06 2.97
CA MET A 227 -4.24 11.67 3.03
C MET A 227 -4.91 11.33 4.36
N LEU A 228 -4.31 11.71 5.49
CA LEU A 228 -4.93 11.50 6.80
C LEU A 228 -6.29 12.18 6.88
N LYS A 229 -6.40 13.42 6.39
CA LYS A 229 -7.66 14.16 6.36
C LYS A 229 -8.74 13.41 5.58
N ILE A 230 -8.42 12.97 4.35
CA ILE A 230 -9.34 12.21 3.49
C ILE A 230 -9.75 10.88 4.15
N LYS A 231 -8.77 10.14 4.71
CA LYS A 231 -9.04 8.84 5.37
C LYS A 231 -9.75 8.97 6.70
N SER A 232 -9.82 10.19 7.26
CA SER A 232 -10.54 10.51 8.49
C SER A 232 -11.92 11.13 8.24
N GLU A 233 -12.32 11.32 6.99
CA GLU A 233 -13.66 11.83 6.67
C GLU A 233 -14.75 10.91 7.23
N GLY A 234 -15.72 11.49 7.92
CA GLY A 234 -16.80 10.76 8.59
C GLY A 234 -16.41 10.08 9.90
N LEU A 235 -15.17 10.23 10.39
CA LEU A 235 -14.74 9.75 11.70
C LEU A 235 -14.83 10.87 12.73
N ASN A 236 -15.20 10.52 13.96
CA ASN A 236 -15.13 11.43 15.11
C ASN A 236 -13.70 11.44 15.65
N MET A 237 -12.93 12.46 15.26
CA MET A 237 -11.53 12.59 15.66
C MET A 237 -11.41 13.16 17.08
N LEU A 238 -10.60 12.51 17.92
CA LEU A 238 -10.40 12.83 19.33
C LEU A 238 -9.12 13.62 19.60
N THR A 239 -8.18 13.62 18.66
CA THR A 239 -6.91 14.35 18.78
C THR A 239 -6.63 15.17 17.52
N ASP A 240 -5.82 16.21 17.67
CA ASP A 240 -5.27 16.93 16.53
C ASP A 240 -4.34 16.00 15.73
N PRO A 241 -4.22 16.17 14.40
CA PRO A 241 -3.31 15.37 13.58
C PRO A 241 -1.85 15.68 13.90
N VAL A 242 -1.06 14.63 14.04
CA VAL A 242 0.39 14.69 14.14
C VAL A 242 0.99 14.38 12.77
N TYR A 243 1.97 15.16 12.34
CA TYR A 243 2.75 14.91 11.13
C TYR A 243 4.23 14.95 11.46
N PHE A 244 4.96 13.97 10.93
CA PHE A 244 6.41 13.91 11.11
C PHE A 244 7.07 13.32 9.86
N LYS A 245 8.19 13.90 9.46
CA LYS A 245 9.04 13.43 8.38
C LYS A 245 10.49 13.51 8.79
N THR A 246 11.24 12.45 8.52
CA THR A 246 12.68 12.40 8.80
C THR A 246 13.39 11.48 7.82
N GLN A 247 14.68 11.71 7.65
CA GLN A 247 15.60 10.77 7.00
C GLN A 247 16.33 9.99 8.08
N VAL A 248 16.36 8.69 7.95
CA VAL A 248 17.05 7.77 8.86
C VAL A 248 18.15 7.04 8.09
N ILE A 249 19.30 6.94 8.69
CA ILE A 249 20.43 6.16 8.17
C ILE A 249 20.64 4.96 9.09
N ASN A 250 20.77 3.76 8.52
CA ASN A 250 21.11 2.56 9.29
C ASN A 250 22.63 2.43 9.51
N ASP A 251 23.03 1.43 10.26
CA ASP A 251 24.44 1.23 10.62
C ASP A 251 25.31 0.81 9.40
N ALA A 252 24.69 0.38 8.30
CA ALA A 252 25.34 0.09 7.03
C ALA A 252 25.43 1.31 6.09
N GLY A 253 24.98 2.51 6.53
CA GLY A 253 25.01 3.73 5.74
C GLY A 253 23.84 3.85 4.74
N VAL A 254 22.84 2.97 4.79
CA VAL A 254 21.69 3.01 3.91
C VAL A 254 20.67 4.03 4.41
N GLU A 255 20.20 4.88 3.50
CA GLU A 255 19.22 5.94 3.78
C GLU A 255 17.79 5.43 3.60
N CYS A 256 16.89 5.94 4.43
CA CYS A 256 15.44 5.76 4.30
C CYS A 256 14.71 7.02 4.72
N ASP A 257 13.88 7.58 3.85
CA ASP A 257 12.95 8.63 4.23
C ASP A 257 11.72 7.99 4.87
N VAL A 258 11.38 8.42 6.08
CA VAL A 258 10.18 7.97 6.80
C VAL A 258 9.27 9.17 7.01
N GLU A 259 8.05 9.04 6.53
CA GLU A 259 7.01 10.06 6.66
C GLU A 259 5.77 9.44 7.30
N MET A 260 5.20 10.10 8.29
CA MET A 260 4.01 9.62 8.99
C MET A 260 3.05 10.75 9.32
N SER A 261 1.75 10.43 9.26
CA SER A 261 0.70 11.30 9.78
C SER A 261 -0.32 10.45 10.51
N PHE A 262 -0.71 10.85 11.73
CA PHE A 262 -1.64 10.06 12.53
C PHE A 262 -2.48 10.95 13.46
N ALA A 263 -3.63 10.41 13.84
CA ALA A 263 -4.52 10.97 14.86
C ALA A 263 -5.36 9.84 15.46
N TYR A 264 -6.11 10.15 16.51
CA TYR A 264 -7.01 9.18 17.15
C TYR A 264 -8.47 9.53 16.91
N CYS A 265 -9.28 8.50 16.71
CA CYS A 265 -10.73 8.58 16.63
C CYS A 265 -11.40 7.67 17.68
N ASP A 266 -12.72 7.66 17.70
CA ASP A 266 -13.54 6.90 18.65
C ASP A 266 -13.72 5.41 18.29
N LYS A 267 -13.05 4.91 17.24
CA LYS A 267 -13.11 3.48 16.88
C LYS A 267 -12.41 2.59 17.89
N ALA A 268 -12.91 1.36 18.02
CA ALA A 268 -12.34 0.36 18.91
C ALA A 268 -11.07 -0.35 18.35
N TYR A 269 -10.67 -0.08 17.12
CA TYR A 269 -9.55 -0.71 16.42
C TYR A 269 -8.66 0.33 15.75
N GLU A 270 -7.42 -0.07 15.45
CA GLU A 270 -6.48 0.73 14.68
C GLU A 270 -6.77 0.63 13.17
N THR A 271 -6.54 1.69 12.43
CA THR A 271 -6.59 1.71 10.97
C THR A 271 -5.24 2.21 10.45
N ILE A 272 -4.55 1.40 9.64
CA ILE A 272 -3.22 1.71 9.15
C ILE A 272 -3.20 1.66 7.62
N TYR A 273 -2.71 2.73 7.02
CA TYR A 273 -2.40 2.83 5.61
C TYR A 273 -0.89 2.92 5.47
N SER A 274 -0.25 1.89 4.92
CA SER A 274 1.20 1.84 4.83
C SER A 274 1.69 1.75 3.38
N PHE A 275 2.83 2.41 3.10
CA PHE A 275 3.36 2.57 1.76
C PHE A 275 4.88 2.37 1.77
N VAL A 276 5.39 1.76 0.70
CA VAL A 276 6.81 1.52 0.47
C VAL A 276 7.18 1.96 -0.94
N ASN A 277 8.08 2.93 -1.07
CA ASN A 277 8.52 3.50 -2.36
C ASN A 277 7.35 3.97 -3.25
N GLY A 278 6.25 4.44 -2.64
CA GLY A 278 5.04 4.88 -3.34
C GLY A 278 4.03 3.77 -3.63
N GLY A 279 4.33 2.50 -3.34
CA GLY A 279 3.41 1.38 -3.45
C GLY A 279 2.60 1.17 -2.17
N TYR A 280 1.30 0.90 -2.30
CA TYR A 280 0.44 0.56 -1.16
C TYR A 280 0.73 -0.87 -0.69
N THR A 281 0.88 -1.03 0.63
CA THR A 281 1.11 -2.34 1.28
C THR A 281 -0.07 -2.68 2.20
N PRO A 282 -1.21 -3.14 1.67
CA PRO A 282 -2.43 -3.36 2.45
C PRO A 282 -2.26 -4.38 3.57
N ASN A 283 -1.40 -5.37 3.38
CA ASN A 283 -1.08 -6.37 4.40
C ASN A 283 0.04 -5.90 5.34
N ASN A 284 0.46 -4.62 5.26
CA ASN A 284 1.50 -4.04 6.08
C ASN A 284 2.88 -4.71 5.88
N GLY A 285 3.57 -5.07 6.98
CA GLY A 285 4.88 -5.74 6.96
C GLY A 285 5.81 -5.26 8.05
N THR A 286 7.12 -5.49 7.84
CA THR A 286 8.17 -5.23 8.84
C THR A 286 8.28 -3.76 9.26
N HIS A 287 8.01 -2.80 8.36
CA HIS A 287 7.99 -1.36 8.64
C HIS A 287 6.91 -0.99 9.65
N VAL A 288 5.68 -1.49 9.48
CA VAL A 288 4.56 -1.27 10.40
C VAL A 288 4.83 -1.94 11.75
N THR A 289 5.39 -3.15 11.74
CA THR A 289 5.78 -3.84 12.98
C THR A 289 6.81 -3.02 13.77
N GLY A 290 7.82 -2.48 13.09
CA GLY A 290 8.82 -1.60 13.70
C GLY A 290 8.22 -0.34 14.29
N TRP A 291 7.34 0.32 13.53
CA TRP A 291 6.62 1.50 13.98
C TRP A 291 5.77 1.22 15.23
N LYS A 292 4.93 0.17 15.20
CA LYS A 292 4.04 -0.21 16.33
C LYS A 292 4.81 -0.45 17.62
N THR A 293 5.91 -1.20 17.53
CA THR A 293 6.73 -1.53 18.70
C THR A 293 7.37 -0.27 19.28
N ALA A 294 8.00 0.55 18.44
CA ALA A 294 8.66 1.77 18.86
C ALA A 294 7.68 2.82 19.39
N PHE A 295 6.52 2.97 18.73
CA PHE A 295 5.50 3.92 19.16
C PHE A 295 4.93 3.56 20.53
N THR A 296 4.63 2.28 20.78
CA THR A 296 4.19 1.80 22.10
C THR A 296 5.24 2.11 23.18
N SER A 297 6.52 1.89 22.88
CA SER A 297 7.61 2.20 23.81
C SER A 297 7.72 3.70 24.07
N SER A 298 7.65 4.53 23.01
CA SER A 298 7.73 5.99 23.12
C SER A 298 6.57 6.58 23.91
N VAL A 299 5.34 6.07 23.72
CA VAL A 299 4.17 6.49 24.50
C VAL A 299 4.34 6.13 25.98
N ASN A 300 4.84 4.94 26.32
CA ASN A 300 5.10 4.54 27.70
C ASN A 300 6.17 5.43 28.35
N LYS A 301 7.21 5.80 27.62
CA LYS A 301 8.24 6.74 28.08
C LYS A 301 7.63 8.12 28.32
N LEU A 302 6.88 8.66 27.36
CA LEU A 302 6.18 9.94 27.44
C LEU A 302 5.21 10.00 28.62
N ALA A 303 4.45 8.92 28.88
CA ALA A 303 3.51 8.83 29.99
C ALA A 303 4.22 8.93 31.37
N ARG A 304 5.45 8.43 31.47
CA ARG A 304 6.29 8.60 32.69
C ARG A 304 6.86 10.00 32.80
N GLU A 305 7.38 10.56 31.69
CA GLU A 305 7.92 11.93 31.65
C GLU A 305 6.86 12.97 32.00
N MET A 306 5.59 12.71 31.66
CA MET A 306 4.44 13.57 32.01
C MET A 306 3.76 13.17 33.33
N GLU A 307 4.34 12.27 34.13
CA GLU A 307 3.84 11.78 35.41
C GLU A 307 2.42 11.18 35.37
N VAL A 308 1.97 10.76 34.16
CA VAL A 308 0.69 10.05 33.97
C VAL A 308 0.80 8.60 34.46
N LEU A 309 1.98 7.97 34.25
CA LEU A 309 2.37 6.70 34.82
C LEU A 309 3.50 6.89 35.82
N LYS A 310 3.43 6.21 36.97
CA LYS A 310 4.52 6.12 37.95
C LYS A 310 5.52 5.04 37.54
N ASP A 311 6.75 5.10 38.06
CA ASP A 311 7.80 4.12 37.75
C ASP A 311 7.40 2.67 38.04
N LYS A 312 6.55 2.46 39.06
CA LYS A 312 6.05 1.12 39.48
C LYS A 312 4.84 0.64 38.67
N ASP A 313 4.22 1.50 37.87
CA ASP A 313 3.04 1.13 37.11
C ASP A 313 3.40 0.23 35.93
N LYS A 314 2.51 -0.69 35.59
CA LYS A 314 2.67 -1.54 34.41
C LYS A 314 2.66 -0.68 33.14
N ASN A 315 3.42 -1.10 32.15
CA ASN A 315 3.37 -0.48 30.84
C ASN A 315 1.99 -0.64 30.20
N LEU A 316 1.55 0.39 29.48
CA LEU A 316 0.40 0.34 28.59
C LEU A 316 0.68 -0.69 27.50
N SER A 317 -0.29 -1.55 27.23
CA SER A 317 -0.18 -2.55 26.16
C SER A 317 -0.24 -1.88 24.77
N GLY A 318 0.35 -2.53 23.77
CA GLY A 318 0.29 -2.02 22.41
C GLY A 318 -1.13 -1.86 21.89
N ASP A 319 -2.03 -2.76 22.25
CA ASP A 319 -3.42 -2.72 21.80
C ASP A 319 -4.18 -1.52 22.36
N ILE A 320 -3.94 -1.16 23.63
CA ILE A 320 -4.52 0.02 24.24
C ILE A 320 -3.93 1.30 23.64
N VAL A 321 -2.60 1.35 23.47
CA VAL A 321 -1.91 2.50 22.88
C VAL A 321 -2.42 2.79 21.46
N ARG A 322 -2.74 1.77 20.68
CA ARG A 322 -3.15 1.93 19.27
C ARG A 322 -4.66 1.89 19.05
N LYS A 323 -5.46 1.69 20.07
CA LYS A 323 -6.92 1.67 19.95
C LYS A 323 -7.45 3.02 19.45
N GLY A 324 -8.18 3.02 18.34
CA GLY A 324 -8.68 4.22 17.67
C GLY A 324 -7.62 4.99 16.88
N LEU A 325 -6.40 4.48 16.70
CA LEU A 325 -5.36 5.10 15.89
C LEU A 325 -5.73 5.04 14.41
N VAL A 326 -5.62 6.17 13.71
CA VAL A 326 -5.59 6.26 12.25
C VAL A 326 -4.18 6.70 11.88
N LEU A 327 -3.44 5.83 11.21
CA LEU A 327 -2.04 6.06 10.80
C LEU A 327 -1.90 5.97 9.30
N VAL A 328 -1.21 6.95 8.72
CA VAL A 328 -0.64 6.88 7.37
C VAL A 328 0.87 6.87 7.51
N LEU A 329 1.52 5.83 7.01
CA LEU A 329 2.97 5.61 7.10
C LEU A 329 3.54 5.38 5.71
N SER A 330 4.51 6.17 5.29
CA SER A 330 5.23 6.00 4.03
C SER A 330 6.72 5.93 4.30
N ILE A 331 7.38 4.93 3.70
CA ILE A 331 8.83 4.84 3.70
C ILE A 331 9.36 4.82 2.27
N LYS A 332 10.49 5.52 2.05
CA LYS A 332 11.23 5.49 0.78
C LYS A 332 12.64 4.98 1.08
N MET A 333 12.88 3.72 0.73
CA MET A 333 14.14 3.02 1.00
C MET A 333 15.07 3.19 -0.20
N ALA A 334 16.33 3.58 0.05
CA ALA A 334 17.37 3.63 -0.95
C ALA A 334 17.85 2.23 -1.37
N GLU A 335 17.72 1.24 -0.50
CA GLU A 335 17.96 -0.16 -0.83
C GLU A 335 16.73 -0.81 -1.47
N ARG A 336 16.94 -1.90 -2.20
CA ARG A 336 15.86 -2.66 -2.83
C ARG A 336 14.95 -3.29 -1.75
N PRO A 337 13.65 -2.91 -1.67
CA PRO A 337 12.73 -3.55 -0.74
C PRO A 337 12.48 -5.01 -1.11
N LEU A 338 12.40 -5.87 -0.10
CA LEU A 338 12.01 -7.25 -0.24
C LEU A 338 10.54 -7.39 0.13
N PHE A 339 9.72 -7.88 -0.78
CA PHE A 339 8.31 -8.18 -0.54
C PHE A 339 8.11 -9.69 -0.41
N ALA A 340 7.03 -10.09 0.27
CA ALA A 340 6.69 -11.50 0.42
C ALA A 340 6.21 -12.10 -0.92
N GLU A 341 5.57 -11.29 -1.76
CA GLU A 341 5.02 -11.67 -3.07
C GLU A 341 5.32 -10.61 -4.14
N GLN A 342 5.20 -11.00 -5.43
CA GLN A 342 5.42 -10.11 -6.57
C GLN A 342 4.41 -8.95 -6.62
N THR A 343 3.20 -9.16 -6.15
CA THR A 343 2.14 -8.15 -6.03
C THR A 343 2.44 -7.06 -5.00
N LYS A 344 3.53 -7.19 -4.23
CA LYS A 344 4.08 -6.18 -3.28
C LYS A 344 3.11 -5.79 -2.15
N LEU A 345 2.19 -6.69 -1.77
CA LEU A 345 1.18 -6.41 -0.75
C LEU A 345 1.75 -6.38 0.67
N THR A 346 2.86 -7.11 0.91
CA THR A 346 3.49 -7.27 2.23
C THR A 346 4.99 -7.00 2.17
N LEU A 347 5.49 -6.00 2.92
CA LEU A 347 6.93 -5.76 3.03
C LEU A 347 7.59 -6.76 4.00
N ASN A 348 8.70 -7.38 3.55
CA ASN A 348 9.48 -8.35 4.34
C ASN A 348 10.97 -7.95 4.53
N SER A 349 11.34 -6.69 4.27
CA SER A 349 12.69 -6.19 4.51
C SER A 349 12.97 -6.05 6.00
N ALA A 350 13.98 -6.74 6.52
CA ALA A 350 14.36 -6.67 7.94
C ALA A 350 14.79 -5.25 8.37
N SER A 351 15.52 -4.52 7.50
CA SER A 351 15.98 -3.15 7.72
C SER A 351 14.85 -2.14 7.94
N ALA A 352 13.69 -2.33 7.29
CA ALA A 352 12.54 -1.46 7.39
C ALA A 352 12.01 -1.36 8.83
N ARG A 353 12.13 -2.44 9.62
CA ARG A 353 11.80 -2.43 11.05
C ARG A 353 12.66 -1.41 11.81
N GLY A 354 13.97 -1.43 11.54
CA GLY A 354 14.94 -0.53 12.17
C GLY A 354 14.72 0.93 11.77
N PHE A 355 14.48 1.20 10.49
CA PHE A 355 14.22 2.56 9.99
C PHE A 355 13.00 3.17 10.68
N CYS A 356 11.86 2.46 10.73
CA CYS A 356 10.67 2.96 11.38
C CYS A 356 10.85 3.11 12.91
N SER A 357 11.57 2.21 13.55
CA SER A 357 11.88 2.33 14.99
C SER A 357 12.75 3.56 15.29
N LYS A 358 13.81 3.80 14.51
CA LYS A 358 14.66 4.99 14.65
C LYS A 358 13.86 6.28 14.37
N ALA A 359 13.00 6.29 13.35
CA ALA A 359 12.16 7.45 13.03
C ALA A 359 11.19 7.80 14.16
N VAL A 360 10.53 6.81 14.74
CA VAL A 360 9.63 7.02 15.90
C VAL A 360 10.42 7.54 17.11
N GLY A 361 11.65 7.06 17.31
CA GLY A 361 12.54 7.57 18.37
C GLY A 361 12.92 9.05 18.23
N GLN A 362 12.84 9.61 17.01
CA GLN A 362 13.07 11.03 16.73
C GLN A 362 11.80 11.89 16.78
N LEU A 363 10.62 11.25 16.90
CA LEU A 363 9.34 11.95 16.96
C LEU A 363 9.25 12.78 18.23
N VAL A 364 9.08 14.09 18.08
CA VAL A 364 8.83 15.03 19.17
C VAL A 364 7.40 15.54 19.07
N LEU A 365 6.61 15.30 20.09
CA LEU A 365 5.25 15.82 20.21
C LEU A 365 5.28 17.14 21.00
N ASP A 366 4.49 18.11 20.58
CA ASP A 366 4.26 19.27 21.43
C ASP A 366 3.41 18.91 22.66
N LYS A 367 3.40 19.80 23.68
CA LYS A 367 2.70 19.55 24.94
C LYS A 367 1.20 19.29 24.77
N LYS A 368 0.56 19.95 23.79
CA LYS A 368 -0.86 19.80 23.53
C LYS A 368 -1.15 18.43 22.91
N GLN A 369 -0.40 18.05 21.88
CA GLN A 369 -0.50 16.76 21.21
C GLN A 369 -0.22 15.60 22.19
N ALA A 370 0.87 15.71 22.96
CA ALA A 370 1.23 14.71 23.99
C ALA A 370 0.09 14.51 24.99
N LYS A 371 -0.48 15.61 25.49
CA LYS A 371 -1.60 15.55 26.44
C LYS A 371 -2.85 14.90 25.82
N GLN A 372 -3.27 15.34 24.63
CA GLN A 372 -4.45 14.78 23.94
C GLN A 372 -4.31 13.27 23.71
N ILE A 373 -3.14 12.81 23.26
CA ILE A 373 -2.84 11.39 23.01
C ILE A 373 -2.90 10.60 24.32
N LEU A 374 -2.23 11.09 25.37
CA LEU A 374 -2.22 10.39 26.67
C LEU A 374 -3.59 10.36 27.32
N ASP A 375 -4.32 11.47 27.31
CA ASP A 375 -5.68 11.55 27.87
C ASP A 375 -6.59 10.50 27.22
N LYS A 376 -6.54 10.39 25.87
CA LYS A 376 -7.30 9.38 25.12
C LYS A 376 -6.91 7.97 25.49
N ILE A 377 -5.62 7.66 25.54
CA ILE A 377 -5.10 6.32 25.88
C ILE A 377 -5.47 5.94 27.30
N MET A 378 -5.40 6.87 28.25
CA MET A 378 -5.77 6.61 29.66
C MET A 378 -7.26 6.36 29.86
N ILE A 379 -8.12 6.96 29.02
CA ILE A 379 -9.56 6.63 29.02
C ILE A 379 -9.74 5.18 28.60
N GLU A 380 -9.07 4.72 27.55
CA GLU A 380 -9.14 3.32 27.10
C GLU A 380 -8.58 2.34 28.11
N GLN A 381 -7.45 2.68 28.75
CA GLN A 381 -6.86 1.87 29.82
C GLN A 381 -7.86 1.66 30.98
N LYS A 382 -8.50 2.74 31.45
CA LYS A 382 -9.50 2.65 32.51
C LYS A 382 -10.71 1.83 32.09
N ALA A 383 -11.17 1.97 30.86
CA ALA A 383 -12.29 1.19 30.33
C ALA A 383 -11.96 -0.32 30.27
N GLU A 384 -10.75 -0.66 29.82
CA GLU A 384 -10.30 -2.07 29.77
C GLU A 384 -10.15 -2.68 31.18
N GLU A 385 -9.56 -1.94 32.12
CA GLU A 385 -9.45 -2.38 33.50
C GLU A 385 -10.82 -2.62 34.13
N ALA A 386 -11.79 -1.73 33.87
CA ALA A 386 -13.15 -1.89 34.36
C ALA A 386 -13.84 -3.12 33.75
N ALA A 387 -13.64 -3.36 32.44
CA ALA A 387 -14.16 -4.53 31.75
C ALA A 387 -13.52 -5.83 32.29
N GLN A 388 -12.20 -5.82 32.51
CA GLN A 388 -11.50 -6.97 33.07
C GLN A 388 -11.98 -7.31 34.49
N ARG A 389 -12.13 -6.31 35.36
CA ARG A 389 -12.67 -6.51 36.72
C ARG A 389 -14.06 -7.14 36.71
N LYS A 390 -14.93 -6.68 35.76
CA LYS A 390 -16.25 -7.28 35.58
C LYS A 390 -16.17 -8.74 35.15
N ARG A 391 -15.31 -9.07 34.18
CA ARG A 391 -15.09 -10.46 33.71
C ARG A 391 -14.58 -11.35 34.85
N GLU A 392 -13.57 -10.91 35.59
CA GLU A 392 -13.00 -11.64 36.72
C GLU A 392 -14.04 -11.88 37.84
N ALA A 393 -14.89 -10.88 38.10
CA ALA A 393 -15.99 -11.03 39.05
C ALA A 393 -17.02 -12.08 38.58
N GLN A 394 -17.41 -12.03 37.28
CA GLN A 394 -18.30 -13.02 36.67
C GLN A 394 -17.69 -14.43 36.68
N GLU A 395 -16.40 -14.56 36.35
CA GLU A 395 -15.71 -15.86 36.40
C GLU A 395 -15.62 -16.41 37.83
N LYS A 396 -15.37 -15.56 38.81
CA LYS A 396 -15.38 -15.98 40.22
C LYS A 396 -16.75 -16.51 40.63
N ILE A 397 -17.82 -15.84 40.22
CA ILE A 397 -19.19 -16.30 40.45
C ILE A 397 -19.43 -17.64 39.75
N ALA A 398 -19.04 -17.77 38.48
CA ALA A 398 -19.21 -18.99 37.69
C ALA A 398 -18.36 -20.18 38.21
N ARG A 399 -17.15 -19.93 38.73
CA ARG A 399 -16.27 -20.95 39.31
C ARG A 399 -16.62 -21.27 40.79
N GLY A 400 -17.28 -20.33 41.47
CA GLY A 400 -17.68 -20.43 42.87
C GLY A 400 -18.90 -21.31 43.14
N GLY A 401 -19.39 -22.09 42.16
CA GLY A 401 -20.54 -23.00 42.24
C GLY A 401 -20.39 -24.21 43.19
N LYS A 402 -19.58 -24.10 44.25
CA LYS A 402 -19.54 -25.02 45.40
C LYS A 402 -19.34 -24.23 46.68
N SER A 403 -20.28 -23.45 47.09
CA SER A 403 -20.60 -22.99 48.42
C SER A 403 -21.36 -21.65 48.33
N MET A 404 -22.61 -21.69 47.97
CA MET A 404 -23.54 -20.62 48.29
C MET A 404 -23.85 -20.66 49.79
N ASN A 405 -22.94 -20.16 50.61
CA ASN A 405 -23.18 -19.99 52.04
C ASN A 405 -22.85 -18.57 52.55
N SER A 406 -22.97 -17.57 51.72
CA SER A 406 -22.99 -16.20 52.21
C SER A 406 -23.93 -15.32 51.36
N LEU A 407 -25.04 -14.95 51.97
CA LEU A 407 -26.00 -13.92 51.50
C LEU A 407 -25.40 -12.53 51.21
N LYS A 408 -24.07 -12.38 51.29
CA LYS A 408 -23.37 -11.10 51.11
C LYS A 408 -22.97 -10.77 49.66
N ASP A 409 -23.11 -11.70 48.71
CA ASP A 409 -22.63 -11.53 47.34
C ASP A 409 -23.74 -11.43 46.27
N LEU A 410 -24.99 -11.42 46.67
CA LEU A 410 -26.14 -11.19 45.79
C LEU A 410 -26.31 -9.68 45.50
N PRO A 411 -26.58 -9.26 44.26
CA PRO A 411 -26.99 -7.88 43.97
C PRO A 411 -28.17 -7.49 44.88
N GLU A 412 -28.20 -6.25 45.37
CA GLU A 412 -29.19 -5.71 46.32
C GLU A 412 -30.67 -5.97 45.96
N LYS A 413 -30.97 -6.38 44.74
CA LYS A 413 -32.31 -6.67 44.23
C LYS A 413 -32.61 -8.19 44.08
N LEU A 414 -31.72 -9.08 44.52
CA LEU A 414 -31.95 -10.53 44.52
C LEU A 414 -32.05 -11.05 45.97
N ALA A 415 -33.16 -11.67 46.30
CA ALA A 415 -33.35 -12.38 47.54
C ALA A 415 -33.25 -13.89 47.28
N ASP A 416 -32.49 -14.60 48.14
CA ASP A 416 -32.32 -16.05 48.03
C ASP A 416 -33.38 -16.79 48.85
N ALA A 417 -33.66 -18.03 48.45
CA ALA A 417 -34.58 -18.87 49.20
C ALA A 417 -33.93 -19.38 50.50
N SER A 418 -34.65 -19.34 51.58
CA SER A 418 -34.22 -19.90 52.91
C SER A 418 -34.26 -21.42 52.94
N ASP A 419 -35.01 -22.06 52.03
CA ASP A 419 -35.12 -23.53 51.90
C ASP A 419 -35.17 -23.85 50.39
N PHE A 420 -34.35 -24.82 49.95
CA PHE A 420 -34.19 -25.18 48.54
C PHE A 420 -34.99 -26.43 48.14
N THR A 421 -35.76 -27.01 49.05
CA THR A 421 -36.47 -28.27 48.79
C THR A 421 -37.69 -28.08 47.87
N ASP A 422 -38.32 -26.89 47.87
CA ASP A 422 -39.43 -26.49 46.98
C ASP A 422 -39.31 -25.01 46.54
N ALA A 423 -38.13 -24.58 46.14
CA ALA A 423 -37.87 -23.17 45.78
C ALA A 423 -38.45 -22.81 44.40
N GLU A 424 -39.22 -21.71 44.34
CA GLU A 424 -39.75 -21.10 43.12
C GLU A 424 -39.01 -19.79 42.83
N ILE A 425 -38.83 -19.47 41.56
CA ILE A 425 -38.25 -18.20 41.12
C ILE A 425 -39.35 -17.22 40.80
N PHE A 426 -39.39 -16.10 41.52
CA PHE A 426 -40.29 -14.99 41.24
C PHE A 426 -39.54 -13.85 40.55
N PHE A 427 -40.04 -13.46 39.39
CA PHE A 427 -39.60 -12.24 38.69
C PHE A 427 -40.63 -11.14 38.99
N CYS A 428 -40.20 -10.09 39.67
CA CYS A 428 -41.04 -8.92 39.93
C CYS A 428 -40.55 -7.75 39.04
N GLU A 429 -41.50 -7.11 38.32
CA GLU A 429 -41.28 -5.88 37.59
C GLU A 429 -41.80 -4.71 38.46
N GLY A 430 -40.94 -3.73 38.73
CA GLY A 430 -41.24 -2.56 39.56
C GLY A 430 -40.33 -2.39 40.76
N GLU A 431 -40.32 -1.21 41.36
CA GLU A 431 -39.58 -0.91 42.58
C GLU A 431 -40.18 -1.66 43.79
#